data_6279edb94e04937577c6b22cdd303f91
#
_entry.id   6279edb94e04937577c6b22cdd303f91
#
_cell.length_a   1.000
_cell.length_b   1.000
_cell.length_c   1.000
_cell.angle_alpha   90.00
_cell.angle_beta   90.00
_cell.angle_gamma   90.00
#
_symmetry.space_group_name_H-M   'P 1'
#
loop_
_entity.id
_entity.type
_entity.pdbx_description
1 polymer ?
#
loop_
_entity_poly.entity_id
_entity_poly.type
_entity_poly.pdbx_seq_one_letter_code
_entity_poly.pdbx_strand_id
1 'polypeptide(L)'
;NFGPELFIEEKQHKDNQKPTKKNPGPGINLTEKFNLDFIENNNSFKNAMTKVLGPDYKIMLKKFIVGVPINWLPEWVNEETKDLMAANLNSWIKPEFQDITYFRGLDFHQDIIDHKSRFPDFITLYVYLEDVDMGMSPLVVIPRSHIFGATKFPHDVKIDWDVNNCIYSDRRKNTANLNYKFLTGNSGQIYFWSALTLHGTQAQTAVKPRISLRYLIERSKTSGEFLIDKLNETINFELSLDVTRNDLNGAGESTKFKPMHGKILKSR
;
A
#
# COMPACT_ATOMS: atom_id res chain seq x y z
N ASN A 1 7.18 13.36 -20.88
CA ASN A 1 6.44 12.06 -20.94
C ASN A 1 7.38 10.96 -20.52
N PHE A 2 7.33 10.57 -19.23
CA PHE A 2 8.21 9.54 -18.67
C PHE A 2 7.69 8.10 -18.89
N GLY A 3 6.57 7.89 -19.53
CA GLY A 3 5.87 6.63 -19.70
C GLY A 3 6.76 5.40 -20.00
N PRO A 4 6.83 4.92 -21.23
CA PRO A 4 7.59 3.71 -21.58
C PRO A 4 9.08 3.78 -21.28
N GLU A 5 9.66 4.99 -21.23
CA GLU A 5 11.10 5.20 -20.95
C GLU A 5 11.54 4.74 -19.56
N LEU A 6 10.59 4.60 -18.61
CA LEU A 6 10.87 4.07 -17.28
C LEU A 6 11.29 2.60 -17.29
N PHE A 7 10.84 1.83 -18.29
CA PHE A 7 10.94 0.39 -18.29
C PHE A 7 12.21 -0.12 -18.99
N ILE A 8 12.74 -1.23 -18.51
CA ILE A 8 13.81 -1.96 -19.19
C ILE A 8 13.27 -2.57 -20.49
N GLU A 9 14.17 -2.95 -21.39
CA GLU A 9 13.81 -3.66 -22.60
C GLU A 9 13.37 -5.09 -22.31
N GLU A 10 12.38 -5.61 -23.04
CA GLU A 10 11.88 -6.98 -22.90
C GLU A 10 12.98 -8.03 -23.00
N LYS A 11 13.94 -7.81 -23.92
CA LYS A 11 15.11 -8.67 -24.09
C LYS A 11 15.96 -8.74 -22.82
N GLN A 12 16.25 -7.58 -22.19
CA GLN A 12 17.00 -7.54 -20.94
C GLN A 12 16.30 -8.32 -19.83
N HIS A 13 14.97 -8.22 -19.77
CA HIS A 13 14.18 -8.96 -18.79
C HIS A 13 14.26 -10.48 -19.03
N LYS A 14 14.13 -10.93 -20.27
CA LYS A 14 14.22 -12.35 -20.67
C LYS A 14 15.60 -12.94 -20.45
N ASP A 15 16.65 -12.15 -20.62
CA ASP A 15 18.05 -12.55 -20.41
C ASP A 15 18.45 -12.62 -18.92
N ASN A 16 17.47 -12.64 -18.00
CA ASN A 16 17.64 -12.69 -16.53
C ASN A 16 18.38 -11.51 -15.90
N GLN A 17 18.49 -10.41 -16.58
CA GLN A 17 19.05 -9.17 -16.01
C GLN A 17 17.99 -8.42 -15.16
N LYS A 18 17.25 -9.15 -14.35
CA LYS A 18 16.18 -8.57 -13.51
C LYS A 18 16.78 -7.65 -12.44
N PRO A 19 16.39 -6.39 -12.42
CA PRO A 19 16.67 -5.54 -11.25
C PRO A 19 16.02 -6.16 -10.03
N THR A 20 16.79 -6.50 -9.02
CA THR A 20 16.33 -7.32 -7.88
C THR A 20 15.65 -6.53 -6.77
N LYS A 21 15.67 -5.19 -6.81
CA LYS A 21 15.15 -4.37 -5.70
C LYS A 21 13.71 -3.94 -5.95
N LYS A 22 12.78 -4.53 -5.21
CA LYS A 22 11.33 -4.19 -5.25
C LYS A 22 10.99 -2.90 -4.47
N ASN A 23 11.83 -2.46 -3.56
CA ASN A 23 11.65 -1.26 -2.76
C ASN A 23 12.98 -0.54 -2.63
N PRO A 24 13.01 0.82 -2.72
CA PRO A 24 14.23 1.56 -2.47
C PRO A 24 14.69 1.31 -1.04
N GLY A 25 15.95 0.91 -0.91
CA GLY A 25 16.62 0.73 0.38
C GLY A 25 17.44 1.98 0.77
N PRO A 26 18.10 1.93 1.93
CA PRO A 26 19.02 3.00 2.36
C PRO A 26 20.05 3.32 1.28
N GLY A 27 20.35 4.60 1.09
CA GLY A 27 21.30 5.13 0.12
C GLY A 27 20.78 5.29 -1.32
N ILE A 28 19.59 4.74 -1.62
CA ILE A 28 18.97 4.86 -2.96
C ILE A 28 17.54 5.44 -2.92
N ASN A 29 17.00 5.66 -1.73
CA ASN A 29 15.65 6.19 -1.56
C ASN A 29 15.62 7.68 -1.89
N LEU A 30 14.75 8.07 -2.82
CA LEU A 30 14.62 9.47 -3.25
C LEU A 30 14.30 10.42 -2.08
N THR A 31 13.59 9.94 -1.05
CA THR A 31 13.28 10.77 0.13
C THR A 31 14.53 11.22 0.90
N GLU A 32 15.68 10.56 0.71
CA GLU A 32 16.95 10.96 1.33
C GLU A 32 17.56 12.20 0.66
N LYS A 33 17.14 12.51 -0.58
CA LYS A 33 17.56 13.68 -1.36
C LYS A 33 16.73 14.94 -1.08
N PHE A 34 15.61 14.80 -0.35
CA PHE A 34 14.70 15.90 -0.05
C PHE A 34 14.63 16.18 1.45
N ASN A 35 14.60 17.47 1.79
CA ASN A 35 14.24 17.87 3.14
C ASN A 35 12.70 17.81 3.28
N LEU A 36 12.23 16.90 4.13
CA LEU A 36 10.81 16.71 4.44
C LEU A 36 10.39 17.37 5.76
N ASP A 37 11.25 18.19 6.36
CA ASP A 37 11.00 18.86 7.65
C ASP A 37 9.74 19.72 7.62
N PHE A 38 9.39 20.29 6.50
CA PHE A 38 8.15 21.08 6.37
C PHE A 38 6.88 20.26 6.62
N ILE A 39 6.92 18.93 6.43
CA ILE A 39 5.84 17.99 6.80
C ILE A 39 6.08 17.49 8.22
N GLU A 40 7.25 16.91 8.47
CA GLU A 40 7.56 16.16 9.70
C GLU A 40 7.66 17.07 10.93
N ASN A 41 8.06 18.33 10.75
CA ASN A 41 8.13 19.34 11.79
C ASN A 41 6.87 20.23 11.89
N ASN A 42 5.88 20.03 11.03
CA ASN A 42 4.62 20.76 11.12
C ASN A 42 3.90 20.43 12.43
N ASN A 43 3.42 21.46 13.13
CA ASN A 43 2.76 21.30 14.43
C ASN A 43 1.51 20.42 14.35
N SER A 44 0.71 20.55 13.28
CA SER A 44 -0.48 19.73 13.11
C SER A 44 -0.12 18.26 12.90
N PHE A 45 0.93 17.98 12.13
CA PHE A 45 1.45 16.62 11.94
C PHE A 45 1.93 16.03 13.28
N LYS A 46 2.80 16.76 14.01
CA LYS A 46 3.32 16.32 15.31
C LYS A 46 2.20 16.08 16.32
N ASN A 47 1.26 17.00 16.42
CA ASN A 47 0.13 16.86 17.33
C ASN A 47 -0.75 15.67 16.99
N ALA A 48 -1.01 15.42 15.72
CA ALA A 48 -1.78 14.26 15.27
C ALA A 48 -1.04 12.95 15.61
N MET A 49 0.24 12.86 15.28
CA MET A 49 1.06 11.66 15.55
C MET A 49 1.21 11.41 17.04
N THR A 50 1.42 12.45 17.84
CA THR A 50 1.48 12.34 19.31
C THR A 50 0.18 11.78 19.89
N LYS A 51 -0.98 12.23 19.42
CA LYS A 51 -2.28 11.70 19.87
C LYS A 51 -2.51 10.24 19.46
N VAL A 52 -2.02 9.86 18.27
CA VAL A 52 -2.24 8.54 17.72
C VAL A 52 -1.25 7.52 18.27
N LEU A 53 0.03 7.89 18.37
CA LEU A 53 1.15 6.98 18.61
C LEU A 53 1.97 7.30 19.86
N GLY A 54 1.76 8.47 20.47
CA GLY A 54 2.54 8.98 21.60
C GLY A 54 3.66 9.94 21.20
N PRO A 55 4.29 10.65 22.19
CA PRO A 55 5.18 11.78 21.91
C PRO A 55 6.49 11.40 21.20
N ASP A 56 7.00 10.19 21.47
CA ASP A 56 8.27 9.71 20.90
C ASP A 56 8.02 8.69 19.79
N TYR A 57 7.00 8.94 18.97
CA TYR A 57 6.74 8.10 17.79
C TYR A 57 7.96 8.08 16.88
N LYS A 58 8.12 7.01 16.11
CA LYS A 58 9.27 6.83 15.25
C LYS A 58 8.85 6.61 13.80
N ILE A 59 9.39 7.40 12.89
CA ILE A 59 9.27 7.14 11.46
C ILE A 59 10.19 5.97 11.12
N MET A 60 9.60 4.83 10.77
CA MET A 60 10.33 3.62 10.39
C MET A 60 10.78 3.63 8.94
N LEU A 61 9.93 4.16 8.09
CA LEU A 61 10.12 4.16 6.66
C LEU A 61 9.38 5.36 6.06
N LYS A 62 10.01 6.00 5.10
CA LYS A 62 9.38 6.96 4.19
C LYS A 62 9.83 6.70 2.77
N LYS A 63 8.92 6.83 1.80
CA LYS A 63 9.23 6.66 0.39
C LYS A 63 8.17 7.27 -0.49
N PHE A 64 8.56 7.66 -1.69
CA PHE A 64 7.61 8.00 -2.74
C PHE A 64 7.00 6.74 -3.35
N ILE A 65 5.70 6.80 -3.58
CA ILE A 65 4.91 5.76 -4.23
C ILE A 65 4.26 6.37 -5.47
N VAL A 66 4.41 5.68 -6.58
CA VAL A 66 3.80 6.07 -7.84
C VAL A 66 2.83 4.98 -8.31
N GLY A 67 1.56 5.33 -8.44
CA GLY A 67 0.59 4.54 -9.21
C GLY A 67 0.81 4.86 -10.68
N VAL A 68 1.22 3.86 -11.46
CA VAL A 68 1.56 4.04 -12.88
C VAL A 68 0.30 3.84 -13.73
N PRO A 69 -0.02 4.78 -14.64
CA PRO A 69 -1.09 4.60 -15.60
C PRO A 69 -0.88 3.35 -16.49
N ILE A 70 -1.94 2.60 -16.75
CA ILE A 70 -1.84 1.38 -17.57
C ILE A 70 -1.26 1.69 -18.97
N ASN A 71 -1.61 2.82 -19.55
CA ASN A 71 -1.14 3.23 -20.86
C ASN A 71 0.35 3.63 -20.91
N TRP A 72 1.02 3.71 -19.76
CA TRP A 72 2.48 3.89 -19.68
C TRP A 72 3.24 2.56 -19.74
N LEU A 73 2.57 1.45 -19.39
CA LEU A 73 3.20 0.14 -19.39
C LEU A 73 3.43 -0.35 -20.81
N PRO A 74 4.65 -0.80 -21.16
CA PRO A 74 4.85 -1.61 -22.34
C PRO A 74 3.90 -2.81 -22.34
N GLU A 75 3.43 -3.24 -23.49
CA GLU A 75 2.46 -4.33 -23.60
C GLU A 75 2.90 -5.60 -22.88
N TRP A 76 4.16 -5.97 -23.02
CA TRP A 76 4.73 -7.15 -22.38
C TRP A 76 4.76 -7.03 -20.84
N VAL A 77 5.02 -5.82 -20.26
CA VAL A 77 4.94 -5.58 -18.82
C VAL A 77 3.50 -5.69 -18.34
N ASN A 78 2.56 -5.13 -19.09
CA ASN A 78 1.15 -5.21 -18.74
C ASN A 78 0.66 -6.66 -18.74
N GLU A 79 1.04 -7.47 -19.74
CA GLU A 79 0.70 -8.89 -19.80
C GLU A 79 1.30 -9.69 -18.64
N GLU A 80 2.54 -9.42 -18.26
CA GLU A 80 3.16 -10.10 -17.11
C GLU A 80 2.56 -9.73 -15.76
N THR A 81 2.04 -8.51 -15.63
CA THR A 81 1.62 -7.94 -14.33
C THR A 81 0.12 -7.89 -14.12
N LYS A 82 -0.70 -8.07 -15.17
CA LYS A 82 -2.17 -7.92 -15.09
C LYS A 82 -2.84 -8.83 -14.07
N ASP A 83 -2.28 -10.00 -13.83
CA ASP A 83 -2.82 -11.00 -12.91
C ASP A 83 -2.07 -11.07 -11.57
N LEU A 84 -1.12 -10.17 -11.33
CA LEU A 84 -0.43 -10.10 -10.05
C LEU A 84 -1.27 -9.38 -9.00
N MET A 85 -1.41 -9.99 -7.83
CA MET A 85 -2.13 -9.38 -6.70
C MET A 85 -1.36 -8.19 -6.11
N ALA A 86 -0.04 -8.22 -6.18
CA ALA A 86 0.85 -7.14 -5.75
C ALA A 86 1.78 -6.79 -6.90
N ALA A 87 1.28 -5.98 -7.84
CA ALA A 87 2.04 -5.57 -9.01
C ALA A 87 2.98 -4.39 -8.69
N ASN A 88 4.00 -4.66 -7.88
CA ASN A 88 5.14 -3.76 -7.72
C ASN A 88 6.01 -3.86 -8.96
N LEU A 89 6.16 -2.73 -9.67
CA LEU A 89 6.79 -2.68 -10.99
C LEU A 89 8.32 -2.53 -10.94
N ASN A 90 8.94 -2.39 -9.77
CA ASN A 90 10.36 -2.06 -9.70
C ASN A 90 11.29 -3.12 -10.35
N SER A 91 10.83 -4.37 -10.50
CA SER A 91 11.57 -5.40 -11.26
C SER A 91 11.61 -5.17 -12.77
N TRP A 92 10.76 -4.31 -13.28
CA TRP A 92 10.68 -3.91 -14.70
C TRP A 92 11.17 -2.50 -14.96
N ILE A 93 11.48 -1.74 -13.89
CA ILE A 93 11.94 -0.34 -13.97
C ILE A 93 13.46 -0.31 -14.12
N LYS A 94 13.97 0.59 -14.95
CA LYS A 94 15.40 0.83 -15.11
C LYS A 94 16.06 1.21 -13.77
N PRO A 95 17.31 0.79 -13.53
CA PRO A 95 17.99 1.02 -12.26
C PRO A 95 18.02 2.48 -11.81
N GLU A 96 18.17 3.41 -12.73
CA GLU A 96 18.25 4.85 -12.45
C GLU A 96 16.97 5.45 -11.88
N PHE A 97 15.81 4.76 -12.03
CA PHE A 97 14.51 5.20 -11.51
C PHE A 97 14.04 4.40 -10.29
N GLN A 98 14.85 3.46 -9.79
CA GLN A 98 14.46 2.60 -8.66
C GLN A 98 14.58 3.26 -7.28
N ASP A 99 14.81 4.54 -7.21
CA ASP A 99 14.76 5.35 -5.98
C ASP A 99 13.32 5.68 -5.53
N ILE A 100 12.33 5.28 -6.33
CA ILE A 100 10.89 5.36 -6.08
C ILE A 100 10.28 3.96 -6.15
N THR A 101 9.13 3.75 -5.51
CA THR A 101 8.34 2.52 -5.64
C THR A 101 7.19 2.73 -6.61
N TYR A 102 7.11 1.90 -7.64
CA TYR A 102 6.09 1.96 -8.68
C TYR A 102 5.12 0.79 -8.57
N PHE A 103 3.81 1.08 -8.69
CA PHE A 103 2.77 0.06 -8.68
C PHE A 103 1.84 0.21 -9.89
N ARG A 104 1.48 -0.93 -10.50
CA ARG A 104 0.33 -1.03 -11.40
C ARG A 104 -0.98 -1.06 -10.61
N GLY A 105 -1.00 -1.79 -9.53
CA GLY A 105 -2.11 -1.97 -8.61
C GLY A 105 -1.68 -2.91 -7.48
N LEU A 106 -2.42 -2.88 -6.40
CA LEU A 106 -2.13 -3.69 -5.23
C LEU A 106 -3.46 -4.15 -4.62
N ASP A 107 -3.67 -5.46 -4.58
CA ASP A 107 -4.88 -6.03 -4.00
C ASP A 107 -5.00 -5.73 -2.51
N PHE A 108 -6.19 -5.92 -1.94
CA PHE A 108 -6.41 -5.68 -0.53
C PHE A 108 -5.43 -6.45 0.33
N HIS A 109 -4.70 -5.73 1.16
CA HIS A 109 -3.69 -6.27 2.06
C HIS A 109 -3.69 -5.48 3.37
N GLN A 110 -3.02 -6.06 4.36
CA GLN A 110 -2.67 -5.40 5.62
C GLN A 110 -1.15 -5.16 5.61
N ASP A 111 -0.69 -3.99 6.02
CA ASP A 111 0.76 -3.70 6.02
C ASP A 111 1.55 -4.61 6.98
N ILE A 112 0.90 -5.17 7.99
CA ILE A 112 1.51 -6.10 8.93
C ILE A 112 2.08 -7.36 8.26
N ILE A 113 1.60 -7.74 7.08
CA ILE A 113 2.08 -8.94 6.37
C ILE A 113 3.55 -8.88 5.98
N ASP A 114 4.08 -7.67 5.80
CA ASP A 114 5.50 -7.44 5.51
C ASP A 114 6.35 -7.30 6.79
N HIS A 115 5.72 -7.35 7.97
CA HIS A 115 6.35 -7.11 9.26
C HIS A 115 5.98 -8.20 10.29
N LYS A 116 6.12 -9.47 9.91
CA LYS A 116 5.67 -10.66 10.68
C LYS A 116 6.12 -10.72 12.15
N SER A 117 7.28 -10.15 12.46
CA SER A 117 7.84 -10.15 13.82
C SER A 117 7.41 -8.93 14.64
N ARG A 118 6.58 -8.05 14.10
CA ARG A 118 6.18 -6.81 14.76
C ARG A 118 4.77 -6.91 15.31
N PHE A 119 4.57 -6.24 16.41
CA PHE A 119 3.24 -5.98 16.92
C PHE A 119 2.54 -4.95 16.01
N PRO A 120 1.21 -4.94 15.87
CA PRO A 120 0.48 -3.96 15.05
C PRO A 120 0.35 -2.61 15.76
N ASP A 121 1.47 -2.07 16.20
CA ASP A 121 1.62 -0.80 16.90
C ASP A 121 2.13 0.33 16.01
N PHE A 122 1.91 0.21 14.71
CA PHE A 122 2.29 1.21 13.73
C PHE A 122 1.12 1.54 12.79
N ILE A 123 1.23 2.69 12.17
CA ILE A 123 0.31 3.16 11.14
C ILE A 123 1.01 3.32 9.81
N THR A 124 0.24 3.23 8.74
CA THR A 124 0.61 3.74 7.43
C THR A 124 -0.03 5.10 7.23
N LEU A 125 0.76 6.06 6.75
CA LEU A 125 0.30 7.40 6.42
C LEU A 125 0.69 7.74 4.98
N TYR A 126 -0.26 8.31 4.25
CA TYR A 126 -0.08 8.80 2.88
C TYR A 126 -0.35 10.29 2.81
N VAL A 127 0.53 10.99 2.11
CA VAL A 127 0.33 12.38 1.69
C VAL A 127 0.18 12.37 0.18
N TYR A 128 -0.93 12.87 -0.35
CA TYR A 128 -1.10 13.08 -1.78
C TYR A 128 -0.32 14.30 -2.22
N LEU A 129 0.51 14.15 -3.25
CA LEU A 129 1.32 15.25 -3.78
C LEU A 129 0.62 16.00 -4.93
N GLU A 130 -0.53 15.48 -5.34
CA GLU A 130 -1.39 16.06 -6.37
C GLU A 130 -2.85 15.72 -6.05
N ASP A 131 -3.78 16.35 -6.75
CA ASP A 131 -5.20 16.05 -6.61
C ASP A 131 -5.47 14.62 -7.10
N VAL A 132 -6.18 13.85 -6.32
CA VAL A 132 -6.51 12.45 -6.61
C VAL A 132 -8.01 12.27 -6.71
N ASP A 133 -8.49 12.01 -7.90
CA ASP A 133 -9.87 11.67 -8.21
C ASP A 133 -10.06 10.16 -8.44
N MET A 134 -11.27 9.75 -8.78
CA MET A 134 -11.62 8.36 -9.03
C MET A 134 -10.88 7.75 -10.22
N GLY A 135 -10.53 8.55 -11.24
CA GLY A 135 -9.79 8.11 -12.43
C GLY A 135 -8.33 7.79 -12.14
N MET A 136 -7.77 8.38 -11.07
CA MET A 136 -6.37 8.20 -10.67
C MET A 136 -6.15 7.01 -9.74
N SER A 137 -7.08 6.07 -9.69
CA SER A 137 -6.99 4.89 -8.81
C SER A 137 -6.66 5.25 -7.36
N PRO A 138 -7.56 5.96 -6.67
CA PRO A 138 -7.35 6.33 -5.27
C PRO A 138 -7.13 5.07 -4.42
N LEU A 139 -6.49 5.25 -3.26
CA LEU A 139 -6.45 4.21 -2.25
C LEU A 139 -7.88 3.84 -1.84
N VAL A 140 -8.12 2.55 -1.67
CA VAL A 140 -9.38 2.01 -1.16
C VAL A 140 -9.11 1.40 0.20
N VAL A 141 -9.88 1.78 1.20
CA VAL A 141 -9.77 1.22 2.55
C VAL A 141 -11.09 0.55 2.94
N ILE A 142 -11.01 -0.47 3.77
CA ILE A 142 -12.16 -1.12 4.40
C ILE A 142 -12.14 -0.75 5.89
N PRO A 143 -12.89 0.30 6.30
CA PRO A 143 -12.97 0.70 7.69
C PRO A 143 -13.43 -0.46 8.57
N ARG A 144 -12.89 -0.54 9.81
CA ARG A 144 -13.17 -1.59 10.79
C ARG A 144 -12.64 -2.98 10.45
N SER A 145 -11.97 -3.18 9.32
CA SER A 145 -11.36 -4.49 9.00
C SER A 145 -10.26 -4.90 9.98
N HIS A 146 -9.64 -3.96 10.69
CA HIS A 146 -8.62 -4.22 11.71
C HIS A 146 -9.14 -5.07 12.88
N ILE A 147 -10.45 -5.07 13.17
CA ILE A 147 -11.04 -5.85 14.29
C ILE A 147 -10.83 -7.35 14.16
N PHE A 148 -10.54 -7.85 12.95
CA PHE A 148 -10.23 -9.25 12.68
C PHE A 148 -8.76 -9.60 12.95
N GLY A 149 -7.95 -8.65 13.39
CA GLY A 149 -6.52 -8.84 13.60
C GLY A 149 -5.76 -9.08 12.31
N ALA A 150 -4.58 -9.68 12.42
CA ALA A 150 -3.77 -10.06 11.28
C ALA A 150 -4.34 -11.32 10.62
N THR A 151 -4.52 -11.27 9.30
CA THR A 151 -5.04 -12.39 8.52
C THR A 151 -4.13 -12.73 7.34
N LYS A 152 -4.26 -13.94 6.80
CA LYS A 152 -3.40 -14.42 5.71
C LYS A 152 -3.69 -13.69 4.41
N PHE A 153 -2.63 -13.32 3.70
CA PHE A 153 -2.73 -12.81 2.34
C PHE A 153 -2.61 -13.98 1.33
N PRO A 154 -3.38 -14.04 0.24
CA PRO A 154 -4.45 -13.10 -0.16
C PRO A 154 -5.64 -13.11 0.78
N HIS A 155 -6.22 -11.93 1.02
CA HIS A 155 -7.40 -11.82 1.87
C HIS A 155 -8.67 -12.27 1.15
N ASP A 156 -9.62 -12.83 1.89
CA ASP A 156 -10.92 -13.23 1.35
C ASP A 156 -11.89 -12.04 1.44
N VAL A 157 -11.85 -11.20 0.42
CA VAL A 157 -12.68 -10.00 0.29
C VAL A 157 -13.49 -10.11 -0.99
N LYS A 158 -14.82 -10.05 -0.86
CA LYS A 158 -15.74 -9.96 -2.00
C LYS A 158 -16.34 -8.58 -2.02
N ILE A 159 -16.12 -7.82 -3.10
CA ILE A 159 -16.61 -6.46 -3.23
C ILE A 159 -17.76 -6.39 -4.18
N ASP A 160 -18.81 -5.69 -3.76
CA ASP A 160 -19.87 -5.19 -4.59
C ASP A 160 -19.66 -3.68 -4.80
N TRP A 161 -19.19 -3.33 -5.99
CA TRP A 161 -18.89 -1.95 -6.33
C TRP A 161 -20.11 -1.08 -6.52
N ASP A 162 -21.27 -1.68 -6.78
CA ASP A 162 -22.50 -0.96 -7.08
C ASP A 162 -23.20 -0.45 -5.80
N VAL A 163 -23.05 -1.19 -4.70
CA VAL A 163 -23.74 -0.89 -3.43
C VAL A 163 -22.79 -0.49 -2.29
N ASN A 164 -21.53 -0.17 -2.60
CA ASN A 164 -20.51 0.23 -1.62
C ASN A 164 -20.37 -0.76 -0.45
N ASN A 165 -20.30 -2.03 -0.77
CA ASN A 165 -20.29 -3.11 0.19
C ASN A 165 -19.16 -4.09 -0.08
N CYS A 166 -18.64 -4.69 0.97
CA CYS A 166 -17.74 -5.81 0.86
C CYS A 166 -18.04 -6.87 1.93
N ILE A 167 -17.91 -8.12 1.57
CA ILE A 167 -17.93 -9.23 2.50
C ILE A 167 -16.47 -9.63 2.74
N TYR A 168 -16.01 -9.50 3.98
CA TYR A 168 -14.69 -9.92 4.39
C TYR A 168 -14.76 -11.14 5.29
N SER A 169 -13.95 -12.15 5.01
CA SER A 169 -13.80 -13.35 5.82
C SER A 169 -12.34 -13.48 6.29
N ASP A 170 -12.16 -13.76 7.59
CA ASP A 170 -10.84 -14.05 8.17
C ASP A 170 -10.36 -15.47 7.92
N ARG A 171 -11.16 -16.28 7.20
CA ARG A 171 -10.95 -17.72 6.96
C ARG A 171 -10.91 -18.58 8.24
N ARG A 172 -11.35 -18.02 9.39
CA ARG A 172 -11.45 -18.71 10.68
C ARG A 172 -12.89 -18.89 11.14
N LYS A 173 -13.87 -18.77 10.23
CA LYS A 173 -15.31 -18.79 10.43
C LYS A 173 -15.95 -17.41 10.73
N ASN A 174 -15.18 -16.34 10.81
CA ASN A 174 -15.73 -15.01 10.99
C ASN A 174 -15.90 -14.33 9.64
N THR A 175 -17.07 -13.76 9.44
CA THR A 175 -17.41 -13.03 8.22
C THR A 175 -18.13 -11.76 8.63
N ALA A 176 -17.77 -10.64 8.01
CA ALA A 176 -18.46 -9.38 8.21
C ALA A 176 -18.84 -8.74 6.90
N ASN A 177 -19.97 -8.05 6.95
CA ASN A 177 -20.42 -7.16 5.91
C ASN A 177 -19.96 -5.74 6.27
N LEU A 178 -19.06 -5.20 5.47
CA LEU A 178 -18.39 -3.93 5.70
C LEU A 178 -18.57 -3.02 4.49
N ASN A 179 -18.37 -1.73 4.71
CA ASN A 179 -18.29 -0.77 3.61
C ASN A 179 -16.83 -0.50 3.26
N TYR A 180 -16.56 -0.15 2.02
CA TYR A 180 -15.26 0.37 1.63
C TYR A 180 -15.34 1.88 1.39
N LYS A 181 -14.20 2.55 1.34
CA LYS A 181 -14.09 3.98 1.02
C LYS A 181 -12.94 4.22 0.07
N PHE A 182 -13.20 5.02 -0.97
CA PHE A 182 -12.15 5.61 -1.78
C PHE A 182 -11.58 6.84 -1.05
N LEU A 183 -10.27 6.91 -0.99
CA LEU A 183 -9.57 8.06 -0.43
C LEU A 183 -9.22 9.01 -1.57
N THR A 184 -10.19 9.81 -2.00
CA THR A 184 -9.98 10.91 -2.96
C THR A 184 -9.70 12.20 -2.21
N GLY A 185 -8.96 13.14 -2.80
CA GLY A 185 -8.68 14.42 -2.15
C GLY A 185 -7.70 15.28 -2.91
N ASN A 186 -7.53 16.51 -2.44
CA ASN A 186 -6.63 17.47 -3.04
C ASN A 186 -5.17 17.20 -2.65
N SER A 187 -4.25 17.80 -3.38
CA SER A 187 -2.83 17.87 -3.02
C SER A 187 -2.66 18.33 -1.57
N GLY A 188 -1.78 17.66 -0.82
CA GLY A 188 -1.57 17.89 0.62
C GLY A 188 -2.53 17.11 1.53
N GLN A 189 -3.55 16.44 1.00
CA GLN A 189 -4.43 15.60 1.80
C GLN A 189 -3.64 14.45 2.43
N ILE A 190 -3.86 14.25 3.74
CA ILE A 190 -3.23 13.20 4.52
C ILE A 190 -4.26 12.17 4.95
N TYR A 191 -3.94 10.91 4.72
CA TYR A 191 -4.69 9.75 5.22
C TYR A 191 -3.78 8.85 6.02
N PHE A 192 -4.29 8.27 7.10
CA PHE A 192 -3.57 7.25 7.84
C PHE A 192 -4.51 6.17 8.37
N TRP A 193 -3.98 4.98 8.57
CA TRP A 193 -4.70 3.81 9.07
C TRP A 193 -3.77 2.85 9.82
N SER A 194 -4.37 2.00 10.66
CA SER A 194 -3.66 0.94 11.37
C SER A 194 -3.04 -0.08 10.41
N ALA A 195 -1.91 -0.64 10.77
CA ALA A 195 -1.23 -1.73 10.06
C ALA A 195 -2.14 -2.93 9.74
N LEU A 196 -3.24 -3.08 10.47
CA LEU A 196 -4.23 -4.15 10.30
C LEU A 196 -5.41 -3.76 9.40
N THR A 197 -5.50 -2.51 8.95
CA THR A 197 -6.59 -2.09 8.08
C THR A 197 -6.38 -2.61 6.67
N LEU A 198 -7.38 -3.33 6.13
CA LEU A 198 -7.38 -3.73 4.73
C LEU A 198 -7.46 -2.52 3.82
N HIS A 199 -6.52 -2.43 2.91
CA HIS A 199 -6.46 -1.38 1.91
C HIS A 199 -5.81 -1.89 0.62
N GLY A 200 -6.07 -1.20 -0.47
CA GLY A 200 -5.54 -1.56 -1.78
C GLY A 200 -5.65 -0.44 -2.79
N THR A 201 -5.21 -0.71 -3.99
CA THR A 201 -5.38 0.17 -5.15
C THR A 201 -5.67 -0.66 -6.38
N GLN A 202 -6.44 -0.10 -7.29
CA GLN A 202 -6.69 -0.72 -8.59
C GLN A 202 -5.66 -0.27 -9.62
N ALA A 203 -5.67 -0.92 -10.77
CA ALA A 203 -4.92 -0.44 -11.92
C ALA A 203 -5.48 0.91 -12.36
N GLN A 204 -4.60 1.85 -12.64
CA GLN A 204 -4.95 3.24 -12.92
C GLN A 204 -5.27 3.43 -14.41
N THR A 205 -6.42 4.04 -14.69
CA THR A 205 -6.88 4.34 -16.05
C THR A 205 -6.62 5.78 -16.48
N ALA A 206 -6.26 6.67 -15.56
CA ALA A 206 -5.88 8.04 -15.88
C ALA A 206 -4.61 8.11 -16.71
N VAL A 207 -4.38 9.24 -17.37
CA VAL A 207 -3.18 9.49 -18.18
C VAL A 207 -2.00 10.03 -17.38
N LYS A 208 -2.24 10.45 -16.14
CA LYS A 208 -1.22 10.97 -15.22
C LYS A 208 -0.93 9.96 -14.11
N PRO A 209 0.32 9.84 -13.65
CA PRO A 209 0.63 8.99 -12.51
C PRO A 209 0.04 9.59 -11.23
N ARG A 210 -0.33 8.75 -10.27
CA ARG A 210 -0.65 9.20 -8.92
C ARG A 210 0.61 9.14 -8.06
N ILE A 211 1.05 10.30 -7.55
CA ILE A 211 2.24 10.41 -6.74
C ILE A 211 1.85 10.66 -5.28
N SER A 212 2.40 9.86 -4.39
CA SER A 212 2.15 9.95 -2.96
C SER A 212 3.44 9.78 -2.18
N LEU A 213 3.53 10.44 -1.03
CA LEU A 213 4.57 10.18 -0.04
C LEU A 213 3.97 9.27 1.03
N ARG A 214 4.59 8.10 1.23
CA ARG A 214 4.17 7.10 2.22
C ARG A 214 5.12 7.10 3.41
N TYR A 215 4.54 7.08 4.61
CA TYR A 215 5.23 6.81 5.86
C TYR A 215 4.73 5.53 6.49
N LEU A 216 5.62 4.82 7.19
CA LEU A 216 5.28 3.89 8.26
C LEU A 216 5.79 4.51 9.57
N ILE A 217 4.90 4.65 10.55
CA ILE A 217 5.19 5.35 11.81
C ILE A 217 4.80 4.46 12.98
N GLU A 218 5.77 4.20 13.84
CA GLU A 218 5.68 3.29 14.97
C GLU A 218 5.29 4.05 16.23
N ARG A 219 4.55 3.38 17.10
CA ARG A 219 4.16 3.85 18.43
C ARG A 219 5.38 4.22 19.25
N SER A 220 5.22 5.29 20.04
CA SER A 220 6.15 5.66 21.10
C SER A 220 6.33 4.55 22.13
N LYS A 221 7.53 4.44 22.67
CA LYS A 221 7.81 3.55 23.82
C LYS A 221 7.43 4.16 25.16
N THR A 222 7.07 5.44 25.18
CA THR A 222 6.61 6.14 26.37
C THR A 222 5.33 5.52 26.90
N SER A 223 5.23 5.38 28.22
CA SER A 223 4.03 4.91 28.89
C SER A 223 2.85 5.85 28.65
N GLY A 224 1.68 5.30 28.39
CA GLY A 224 0.45 6.05 28.15
C GLY A 224 -0.50 5.28 27.24
N GLU A 225 -1.74 5.71 27.19
CA GLU A 225 -2.75 5.19 26.28
C GLU A 225 -2.92 6.16 25.12
N PHE A 226 -2.67 5.67 23.91
CA PHE A 226 -2.79 6.42 22.68
C PHE A 226 -3.90 5.80 21.82
N LEU A 227 -4.28 6.49 20.76
CA LEU A 227 -5.37 6.02 19.89
C LEU A 227 -5.08 4.62 19.29
N ILE A 228 -3.82 4.33 18.96
CA ILE A 228 -3.43 3.01 18.44
C ILE A 228 -3.69 1.89 19.45
N ASP A 229 -3.48 2.13 20.75
CA ASP A 229 -3.74 1.16 21.80
C ASP A 229 -5.25 0.87 21.87
N LYS A 230 -6.07 1.92 21.88
CA LYS A 230 -7.54 1.81 21.88
C LYS A 230 -8.06 1.11 20.61
N LEU A 231 -7.44 1.32 19.46
CA LEU A 231 -7.78 0.59 18.25
C LEU A 231 -7.44 -0.90 18.39
N ASN A 232 -6.30 -1.23 18.99
CA ASN A 232 -5.90 -2.62 19.19
C ASN A 232 -6.77 -3.33 20.21
N GLU A 233 -7.31 -2.64 21.23
CA GLU A 233 -8.30 -3.20 22.17
C GLU A 233 -9.61 -3.62 21.50
N THR A 234 -9.96 -3.05 20.33
CA THR A 234 -11.13 -3.44 19.57
C THR A 234 -10.94 -4.69 18.72
N ILE A 235 -9.76 -5.29 18.73
CA ILE A 235 -9.49 -6.54 18.03
C ILE A 235 -10.17 -7.68 18.78
N ASN A 236 -11.17 -8.29 18.12
CA ASN A 236 -12.04 -9.30 18.73
C ASN A 236 -11.45 -10.71 18.69
N PHE A 237 -10.28 -10.91 18.09
CA PHE A 237 -9.68 -12.21 17.84
C PHE A 237 -8.23 -12.23 18.29
N GLU A 238 -7.78 -13.41 18.71
CA GLU A 238 -6.37 -13.62 19.03
C GLU A 238 -5.49 -13.20 17.85
N LEU A 239 -4.55 -12.29 18.13
CA LEU A 239 -3.57 -11.80 17.17
C LEU A 239 -2.58 -12.91 16.84
N SER A 240 -2.91 -13.74 15.85
CA SER A 240 -1.90 -14.60 15.26
C SER A 240 -1.04 -13.76 14.33
N LEU A 241 0.19 -13.51 14.73
CA LEU A 241 1.20 -12.85 13.88
C LEU A 241 1.83 -13.82 12.86
N ASP A 242 1.39 -15.08 12.82
CA ASP A 242 1.79 -16.02 11.77
C ASP A 242 1.06 -15.69 10.46
N VAL A 243 1.44 -14.56 9.90
CA VAL A 243 0.91 -14.03 8.64
C VAL A 243 1.78 -14.56 7.52
N THR A 244 1.31 -15.57 6.82
CA THR A 244 2.00 -16.08 5.64
C THR A 244 1.55 -15.35 4.37
N ARG A 245 2.51 -15.00 3.52
CA ARG A 245 2.31 -14.52 2.16
C ARG A 245 2.18 -15.74 1.24
N ASN A 246 0.94 -16.11 0.87
CA ASN A 246 0.68 -17.23 -0.04
C ASN A 246 0.78 -16.85 -1.52
N ASP A 247 0.97 -15.55 -1.81
CA ASP A 247 1.17 -15.04 -3.16
C ASP A 247 2.64 -15.01 -3.58
N LEU A 248 3.57 -15.36 -2.69
CA LEU A 248 4.99 -15.41 -2.99
C LEU A 248 5.44 -16.83 -3.27
N ASN A 249 6.23 -17.00 -4.35
CA ASN A 249 6.97 -18.23 -4.57
C ASN A 249 8.20 -18.33 -3.65
N GLY A 250 8.91 -19.44 -3.69
CA GLY A 250 10.12 -19.66 -2.87
C GLY A 250 11.25 -18.65 -3.12
N ALA A 251 11.22 -17.91 -4.23
CA ALA A 251 12.15 -16.82 -4.56
C ALA A 251 11.67 -15.45 -4.06
N GLY A 252 10.52 -15.38 -3.39
CA GLY A 252 9.93 -14.13 -2.90
C GLY A 252 9.25 -13.28 -4.00
N GLU A 253 8.98 -13.86 -5.15
CA GLU A 253 8.25 -13.22 -6.25
C GLU A 253 6.75 -13.47 -6.12
N SER A 254 5.95 -12.46 -6.49
CA SER A 254 4.49 -12.60 -6.51
C SER A 254 4.07 -13.62 -7.56
N THR A 255 3.27 -14.60 -7.14
CA THR A 255 2.69 -15.58 -8.06
C THR A 255 1.49 -15.01 -8.77
N LYS A 256 1.16 -15.57 -9.95
CA LYS A 256 -0.06 -15.21 -10.67
C LYS A 256 -1.27 -15.82 -9.96
N PHE A 257 -2.04 -14.99 -9.29
CA PHE A 257 -3.38 -15.33 -8.82
C PHE A 257 -4.37 -14.46 -9.58
N LYS A 258 -5.56 -14.97 -9.81
CA LYS A 258 -6.64 -14.15 -10.34
C LYS A 258 -6.96 -13.07 -9.29
N PRO A 259 -6.78 -11.77 -9.60
CA PRO A 259 -7.08 -10.71 -8.65
C PRO A 259 -8.53 -10.86 -8.18
N MET A 260 -8.77 -10.78 -6.87
CA MET A 260 -10.11 -10.91 -6.31
C MET A 260 -11.06 -9.84 -6.84
N HIS A 261 -10.54 -8.76 -7.36
CA HIS A 261 -11.33 -7.60 -7.80
C HIS A 261 -11.62 -7.53 -9.28
N GLY A 262 -11.01 -8.33 -10.11
CA GLY A 262 -11.33 -8.59 -11.54
C GLY A 262 -11.85 -7.45 -12.44
N LYS A 263 -12.19 -6.30 -11.88
CA LYS A 263 -12.73 -5.14 -12.60
C LYS A 263 -11.88 -3.91 -12.31
N ILE A 264 -11.36 -3.32 -13.36
CA ILE A 264 -10.85 -1.95 -13.34
C ILE A 264 -12.09 -1.04 -13.21
N LEU A 265 -12.16 -0.23 -12.16
CA LEU A 265 -13.20 0.79 -12.07
C LEU A 265 -12.99 1.77 -13.22
N LYS A 266 -13.97 1.84 -14.11
CA LYS A 266 -14.02 2.93 -15.07
C LYS A 266 -14.48 4.18 -14.32
N SER A 267 -13.82 5.31 -14.57
CA SER A 267 -14.34 6.61 -14.18
C SER A 267 -15.78 6.73 -14.71
N ARG A 268 -16.73 6.99 -13.83
CA ARG A 268 -18.09 7.37 -14.24
C ARG A 268 -18.08 8.79 -14.76
#